data_73524bc9b4b0ae2c7c36c54fc57217ea
#
_entry.id   73524bc9b4b0ae2c7c36c54fc57217ea
#
_cell.length_a   1.000
_cell.length_b   1.000
_cell.length_c   1.000
_cell.angle_alpha   90.00
_cell.angle_beta   90.00
_cell.angle_gamma   90.00
#
_symmetry.space_group_name_H-M   'P 1'
#
loop_
_entity.id
_entity.type
_entity.pdbx_description
1 polymer ?
#
loop_
_entity_poly.entity_id
_entity_poly.type
_entity_poly.pdbx_seq_one_letter_code
_entity_poly.pdbx_strand_id
1 'polypeptide(L)'
;MKNKKGRKPLVLAGARQVGKTYILKHFGEQEFANVAYINCDNNELARNLFSEDYDMRRILLAIGAITGQSIEAGKTLIILDEIQEAPRGLSVLKYFYENAPQYHVAVAGSLLGIAMHRGES
;
A
#
# COMPACT_ATOMS: atom_id res chain seq x y z
N MET A 1 2.75 0.83 17.44
CA MET A 1 2.14 -0.18 17.73
C MET A 1 1.97 -1.25 16.75
N LYS A 2 2.77 -2.18 16.75
CA LYS A 2 2.60 -3.32 15.92
C LYS A 2 1.72 -4.28 16.61
N ASN A 3 0.53 -4.40 16.12
CA ASN A 3 -0.36 -5.36 16.64
C ASN A 3 -0.61 -6.30 15.53
N LYS A 4 -0.58 -7.54 15.74
CA LYS A 4 -0.62 -8.48 14.69
C LYS A 4 -1.94 -8.92 14.29
N LYS A 5 -2.70 -9.44 15.19
CA LYS A 5 -3.93 -10.05 14.82
C LYS A 5 -5.03 -9.07 14.68
N GLY A 6 -5.80 -9.19 13.64
CA GLY A 6 -6.95 -8.34 13.43
C GLY A 6 -6.62 -6.92 13.08
N ARG A 7 -5.37 -6.64 12.80
CA ARG A 7 -4.99 -5.29 12.45
C ARG A 7 -5.56 -4.93 11.10
N LYS A 8 -6.18 -3.77 10.99
CA LYS A 8 -6.69 -3.29 9.73
C LYS A 8 -5.63 -2.49 9.01
N PRO A 9 -5.64 -2.47 7.68
CA PRO A 9 -4.70 -1.64 6.93
C PRO A 9 -4.89 -0.18 7.31
N LEU A 10 -3.79 0.54 7.31
CA LEU A 10 -3.80 1.95 7.63
C LEU A 10 -4.04 2.77 6.38
N VAL A 11 -4.98 3.70 6.45
CA VAL A 11 -5.29 4.57 5.34
C VAL A 11 -4.98 6.00 5.76
N LEU A 12 -4.20 6.70 4.94
CA LEU A 12 -3.87 8.08 5.19
C LEU A 12 -4.28 8.89 3.98
N ALA A 13 -5.21 9.81 4.14
CA ALA A 13 -5.69 10.64 3.06
C ALA A 13 -5.50 12.10 3.42
N GLY A 14 -5.32 12.92 2.39
CA GLY A 14 -5.14 14.34 2.60
C GLY A 14 -4.69 14.99 1.32
N ALA A 15 -4.22 16.23 1.42
CA ALA A 15 -3.67 16.90 0.26
C ALA A 15 -2.38 16.19 -0.13
N ARG A 16 -2.08 16.21 -1.44
CA ARG A 16 -0.84 15.63 -1.91
C ARG A 16 0.31 16.42 -1.31
N GLN A 17 1.04 15.82 -0.41
CA GLN A 17 2.07 16.50 0.33
C GLN A 17 3.27 15.62 0.57
N VAL A 18 4.44 16.22 0.54
CA VAL A 18 5.65 15.51 0.84
C VAL A 18 5.66 15.03 2.29
N GLY A 19 5.09 15.82 3.19
CA GLY A 19 5.07 15.46 4.60
C GLY A 19 4.33 14.16 4.88
N LYS A 20 3.28 13.89 4.13
CA LYS A 20 2.50 12.69 4.31
C LYS A 20 3.35 11.44 4.05
N THR A 21 4.09 11.46 2.95
CA THR A 21 4.97 10.34 2.60
C THR A 21 6.07 10.19 3.63
N TYR A 22 6.64 11.30 4.07
CA TYR A 22 7.70 11.27 5.07
C TYR A 22 7.22 10.63 6.36
N ILE A 23 6.03 11.00 6.79
CA ILE A 23 5.48 10.46 8.04
C ILE A 23 5.31 8.96 7.95
N LEU A 24 4.79 8.46 6.85
CA LEU A 24 4.59 7.03 6.68
C LEU A 24 5.90 6.27 6.65
N LYS A 25 6.89 6.79 5.93
CA LYS A 25 8.18 6.12 5.85
C LYS A 25 8.87 6.12 7.20
N HIS A 26 8.79 7.24 7.93
CA HIS A 26 9.41 7.34 9.23
C HIS A 26 8.78 6.35 10.20
N PHE A 27 7.46 6.27 10.19
CA PHE A 27 6.74 5.33 11.02
C PHE A 27 7.21 3.89 10.72
N GLY A 28 7.29 3.57 9.43
CA GLY A 28 7.68 2.22 9.04
C GLY A 28 9.09 1.88 9.48
N GLU A 29 10.00 2.84 9.36
CA GLU A 29 11.39 2.59 9.75
C GLU A 29 11.52 2.38 11.25
N GLN A 30 10.63 2.97 12.04
CA GLN A 30 10.71 2.80 13.48
C GLN A 30 9.99 1.57 13.98
N GLU A 31 8.92 1.18 13.31
CA GLU A 31 8.07 0.11 13.82
C GLU A 31 8.27 -1.23 13.11
N PHE A 32 8.95 -1.23 11.98
CA PHE A 32 9.10 -2.43 11.16
C PHE A 32 10.56 -2.67 10.81
N ALA A 33 10.87 -3.90 10.42
CA ALA A 33 12.23 -4.24 10.04
C ALA A 33 12.64 -3.55 8.76
N ASN A 34 11.70 -3.41 7.81
CA ASN A 34 11.96 -2.68 6.58
C ASN A 34 10.67 -2.13 6.00
N VAL A 35 10.81 -1.28 5.01
CA VAL A 35 9.69 -0.61 4.38
C VAL A 35 9.75 -0.84 2.88
N ALA A 36 8.62 -1.25 2.31
CA ALA A 36 8.49 -1.39 0.86
C ALA A 36 7.57 -0.27 0.39
N TYR A 37 8.14 0.76 -0.20
CA TYR A 37 7.39 1.94 -0.61
C TYR A 37 7.17 1.95 -2.12
N ILE A 38 5.93 2.14 -2.53
CA ILE A 38 5.56 2.23 -3.93
C ILE A 38 4.73 3.48 -4.14
N ASN A 39 5.10 4.29 -5.15
CA ASN A 39 4.31 5.44 -5.54
C ASN A 39 3.61 5.09 -6.86
N CYS A 40 2.29 4.98 -6.80
CA CYS A 40 1.51 4.54 -7.96
C CYS A 40 1.37 5.59 -9.03
N ASP A 41 1.73 6.83 -8.73
CA ASP A 41 1.55 7.92 -9.68
C ASP A 41 2.64 7.96 -10.74
N ASN A 42 3.84 7.57 -10.42
CA ASN A 42 4.94 7.69 -11.37
C ASN A 42 5.64 6.37 -11.66
N ASN A 43 4.93 5.27 -11.55
CA ASN A 43 5.51 3.96 -11.81
C ASN A 43 4.46 3.12 -12.52
N GLU A 44 4.69 2.84 -13.78
CA GLU A 44 3.71 2.10 -14.55
C GLU A 44 3.51 0.67 -14.05
N LEU A 45 4.56 0.03 -13.59
CA LEU A 45 4.43 -1.30 -13.03
C LEU A 45 3.57 -1.27 -11.78
N ALA A 46 3.75 -0.23 -10.96
CA ALA A 46 2.94 -0.09 -9.76
C ALA A 46 1.49 0.17 -10.10
N ARG A 47 1.24 1.01 -11.11
CA ARG A 47 -0.13 1.30 -11.51
C ARG A 47 -0.86 0.06 -11.97
N ASN A 48 -0.15 -0.87 -12.60
CA ASN A 48 -0.78 -2.07 -13.11
C ASN A 48 -0.75 -3.25 -12.17
N LEU A 49 -0.29 -3.01 -10.95
CA LEU A 49 -0.10 -4.08 -9.97
C LEU A 49 -1.38 -4.86 -9.69
N PHE A 50 -2.52 -4.18 -9.66
CA PHE A 50 -3.78 -4.81 -9.32
C PHE A 50 -4.74 -4.91 -10.50
N SER A 51 -4.26 -4.66 -11.71
CA SER A 51 -5.16 -4.52 -12.84
C SER A 51 -5.72 -5.86 -13.33
N GLU A 52 -5.00 -6.95 -13.09
CA GLU A 52 -5.45 -8.24 -13.60
C GLU A 52 -6.21 -9.06 -12.58
N ASP A 53 -5.72 -9.10 -11.37
CA ASP A 53 -6.35 -9.89 -10.33
C ASP A 53 -5.84 -9.45 -8.97
N TYR A 54 -6.37 -10.09 -7.93
CA TYR A 54 -5.90 -9.83 -6.56
C TYR A 54 -5.23 -11.07 -5.99
N ASP A 55 -4.49 -11.78 -6.83
CA ASP A 55 -3.70 -12.92 -6.35
C ASP A 55 -2.60 -12.40 -5.44
N MET A 56 -2.74 -12.63 -4.16
CA MET A 56 -1.82 -12.06 -3.17
C MET A 56 -0.39 -12.54 -3.37
N ARG A 57 -0.21 -13.78 -3.78
CA ARG A 57 1.14 -14.27 -4.00
C ARG A 57 1.82 -13.50 -5.13
N ARG A 58 1.12 -13.31 -6.23
CA ARG A 58 1.66 -12.55 -7.35
C ARG A 58 1.91 -11.10 -6.95
N ILE A 59 0.97 -10.51 -6.24
CA ILE A 59 1.09 -9.11 -5.84
C ILE A 59 2.27 -8.90 -4.91
N LEU A 60 2.44 -9.80 -3.94
CA LEU A 60 3.56 -9.66 -3.00
C LEU A 60 4.90 -9.85 -3.68
N LEU A 61 4.98 -10.78 -4.63
CA LEU A 61 6.21 -10.96 -5.39
C LEU A 61 6.51 -9.72 -6.22
N ALA A 62 5.48 -9.13 -6.84
CA ALA A 62 5.66 -7.94 -7.65
C ALA A 62 6.10 -6.75 -6.80
N ILE A 63 5.53 -6.60 -5.61
CA ILE A 63 5.93 -5.53 -4.71
C ILE A 63 7.41 -5.67 -4.34
N GLY A 64 7.82 -6.90 -4.04
CA GLY A 64 9.22 -7.14 -3.73
C GLY A 64 10.14 -6.79 -4.89
N ALA A 65 9.73 -7.16 -6.10
CA ALA A 65 10.54 -6.87 -7.28
C ALA A 65 10.62 -5.37 -7.57
N ILE A 66 9.50 -4.67 -7.44
CA ILE A 66 9.45 -3.24 -7.71
C ILE A 66 10.28 -2.46 -6.70
N THR A 67 10.19 -2.83 -5.43
CA THR A 67 10.84 -2.06 -4.36
C THR A 67 12.25 -2.53 -4.06
N GLY A 68 12.61 -3.73 -4.49
CA GLY A 68 13.89 -4.29 -4.14
C GLY A 68 13.97 -4.73 -2.68
N GLN A 69 12.82 -4.87 -2.02
CA GLN A 69 12.78 -5.23 -0.62
C GLN A 69 12.26 -6.66 -0.45
N SER A 70 12.67 -7.28 0.65
CA SER A 70 12.17 -8.59 1.01
C SER A 70 10.87 -8.38 1.78
N ILE A 71 9.77 -8.90 1.27
CA ILE A 71 8.46 -8.69 1.87
C ILE A 71 8.17 -9.84 2.84
N GLU A 72 8.22 -9.55 4.14
CA GLU A 72 8.04 -10.57 5.17
C GLU A 72 6.87 -10.24 6.06
N ALA A 73 6.03 -11.23 6.28
CA ALA A 73 4.85 -11.05 7.12
C ALA A 73 5.25 -10.60 8.51
N GLY A 74 4.59 -9.56 8.99
CA GLY A 74 4.84 -9.05 10.32
C GLY A 74 6.09 -8.22 10.47
N LYS A 75 6.95 -8.18 9.46
CA LYS A 75 8.21 -7.46 9.56
C LYS A 75 8.33 -6.30 8.59
N THR A 76 7.64 -6.36 7.47
CA THR A 76 7.72 -5.34 6.43
C THR A 76 6.46 -4.50 6.43
N LEU A 77 6.62 -3.18 6.35
CA LEU A 77 5.49 -2.30 6.11
C LEU A 77 5.45 -1.98 4.63
N ILE A 78 4.33 -2.32 3.99
CA ILE A 78 4.12 -2.01 2.59
C ILE A 78 3.38 -0.68 2.53
N ILE A 79 3.93 0.30 1.81
CA ILE A 79 3.31 1.60 1.65
C ILE A 79 2.93 1.79 0.19
N LEU A 80 1.65 1.98 -0.07
CA LEU A 80 1.14 2.22 -1.41
C LEU A 80 0.68 3.67 -1.48
N ASP A 81 1.52 4.52 -2.05
CA ASP A 81 1.25 5.95 -2.12
C ASP A 81 0.55 6.29 -3.42
N GLU A 82 -0.29 7.33 -3.38
CA GLU A 82 -1.11 7.76 -4.51
C GLU A 82 -1.91 6.59 -5.04
N ILE A 83 -2.56 5.88 -4.12
CA ILE A 83 -3.24 4.63 -4.47
C ILE A 83 -4.36 4.82 -5.48
N GLN A 84 -4.95 6.01 -5.54
CA GLN A 84 -6.02 6.27 -6.49
C GLN A 84 -5.57 6.18 -7.94
N GLU A 85 -4.25 6.26 -8.18
CA GLU A 85 -3.73 6.16 -9.53
C GLU A 85 -3.60 4.73 -10.03
N ALA A 86 -3.76 3.76 -9.17
CA ALA A 86 -3.68 2.36 -9.55
C ALA A 86 -5.07 1.83 -9.83
N PRO A 87 -5.34 1.32 -11.04
CA PRO A 87 -6.65 0.72 -11.32
C PRO A 87 -6.95 -0.36 -10.28
N ARG A 88 -8.15 -0.30 -9.72
CA ARG A 88 -8.60 -1.23 -8.70
C ARG A 88 -7.82 -1.14 -7.39
N GLY A 89 -6.98 -0.10 -7.26
CA GLY A 89 -6.14 0.01 -6.08
C GLY A 89 -6.93 0.27 -4.81
N LEU A 90 -8.02 1.03 -4.93
CA LEU A 90 -8.81 1.35 -3.74
C LEU A 90 -9.47 0.12 -3.12
N SER A 91 -9.64 -0.94 -3.90
CA SER A 91 -10.22 -2.17 -3.39
C SER A 91 -9.19 -3.13 -2.82
N VAL A 92 -7.92 -2.87 -3.03
CA VAL A 92 -6.89 -3.83 -2.65
C VAL A 92 -6.82 -4.04 -1.15
N LEU A 93 -7.15 -3.01 -0.37
CA LEU A 93 -7.07 -3.14 1.08
C LEU A 93 -7.99 -4.23 1.60
N LYS A 94 -9.18 -4.33 1.01
CA LYS A 94 -10.11 -5.37 1.40
C LYS A 94 -9.50 -6.74 1.16
N TYR A 95 -8.84 -6.92 0.03
CA TYR A 95 -8.27 -8.21 -0.30
C TYR A 95 -7.05 -8.54 0.55
N PHE A 96 -6.24 -7.53 0.88
CA PHE A 96 -5.16 -7.76 1.82
C PHE A 96 -5.71 -8.17 3.18
N TYR A 97 -6.74 -7.48 3.63
CA TYR A 97 -7.30 -7.78 4.93
C TYR A 97 -7.88 -9.19 4.99
N GLU A 98 -8.54 -9.60 3.92
CA GLU A 98 -9.21 -10.90 3.90
C GLU A 98 -8.26 -12.05 3.60
N ASN A 99 -7.29 -11.84 2.73
CA ASN A 99 -6.46 -12.93 2.23
C ASN A 99 -5.02 -12.93 2.69
N ALA A 100 -4.54 -11.82 3.20
CA ALA A 100 -3.16 -11.72 3.66
C ALA A 100 -3.08 -10.79 4.88
N PRO A 101 -3.86 -11.09 5.92
CA PRO A 101 -3.92 -10.19 7.08
C PRO A 101 -2.63 -10.13 7.88
N GLN A 102 -1.72 -11.05 7.66
CA GLN A 102 -0.44 -11.04 8.35
C GLN A 102 0.53 -10.01 7.79
N TYR A 103 0.18 -9.39 6.65
CA TYR A 103 1.01 -8.35 6.06
C TYR A 103 0.46 -6.97 6.46
N HIS A 104 1.36 -6.06 6.77
CA HIS A 104 0.98 -4.71 7.18
C HIS A 104 1.05 -3.78 5.99
N VAL A 105 -0.06 -3.14 5.68
CA VAL A 105 -0.18 -2.28 4.51
C VAL A 105 -0.71 -0.92 4.92
N ALA A 106 -0.07 0.12 4.43
CA ALA A 106 -0.54 1.48 4.59
C ALA A 106 -0.75 2.08 3.21
N VAL A 107 -1.84 2.79 3.03
CA VAL A 107 -2.07 3.48 1.76
C VAL A 107 -2.19 4.96 2.01
N ALA A 108 -1.81 5.73 1.01
CA ALA A 108 -1.90 7.17 1.06
C ALA A 108 -2.38 7.69 -0.29
N GLY A 109 -2.97 8.86 -0.29
CA GLY A 109 -3.42 9.50 -1.51
C GLY A 109 -4.00 10.85 -1.19
N SER A 110 -4.22 11.66 -2.22
CA SER A 110 -4.83 12.96 -2.00
C SER A 110 -6.34 12.79 -1.83
N LEU A 111 -6.94 13.67 -1.05
CA LEU A 111 -8.38 13.61 -0.87
C LEU A 111 -9.11 13.78 -2.19
N LEU A 112 -8.64 14.70 -3.02
CA LEU A 112 -9.27 14.93 -4.30
C LEU A 112 -9.15 13.70 -5.19
N GLY A 113 -7.98 13.10 -5.25
CA GLY A 113 -7.77 11.93 -6.08
C GLY A 113 -8.63 10.77 -5.64
N ILE A 114 -8.70 10.54 -4.33
CA ILE A 114 -9.52 9.47 -3.79
C ILE A 114 -11.00 9.71 -4.09
N ALA A 115 -11.45 10.95 -3.92
CA ALA A 115 -12.84 11.28 -4.17
C ALA A 115 -13.22 11.06 -5.65
N MET A 116 -12.31 11.39 -6.55
CA MET A 116 -12.59 11.25 -7.97
C MET A 116 -12.66 9.79 -8.41
N HIS A 117 -12.01 8.90 -7.69
CA HIS A 117 -11.96 7.50 -8.06
C HIS A 117 -12.85 6.61 -7.21
N ARG A 118 -13.57 7.17 -6.25
CA ARG A 118 -14.29 6.33 -5.31
C ARG A 118 -15.46 5.57 -5.96
N GLY A 119 -15.89 5.96 -7.12
CA GLY A 119 -16.94 5.25 -7.83
C GLY A 119 -16.45 4.04 -8.60
N GLU A 120 -15.18 3.82 -8.65
CA GLU A 120 -14.60 2.73 -9.42
C GLU A 120 -14.62 1.51 -8.58
N SER A 121 -14.87 0.82 -8.22
CA SER A 121 -14.80 -0.27 -7.34
C SER A 121 -14.47 -1.56 -7.90
#